data_16bbcc916de7d9b4a8482b8d00646a21
#
_entry.id   16bbcc916de7d9b4a8482b8d00646a21
#
_cell.length_a   1.000
_cell.length_b   1.000
_cell.length_c   1.000
_cell.angle_alpha   90.00
_cell.angle_beta   90.00
_cell.angle_gamma   90.00
#
_symmetry.space_group_name_H-M   'P 1'
#
loop_
_entity.id
_entity.type
_entity.pdbx_description
1 polymer ?
#
loop_
_entity_poly.entity_id
_entity_poly.type
_entity_poly.pdbx_seq_one_letter_code
_entity_poly.pdbx_strand_id
1 'polypeptide(L)'
;LVADRLDFNVMNEFQGRRIVLGVTGGVAAYKAAELVRLLVKAGAAVDVVLTAAGAQFVGAATFQALTGRRVWQALWDERMDNGMAHIDLTRGAATLLVAPATADFLAKLAHGFADDLLSTLCLARDCPLLVAPAMNRQMWENPATQRNVAQLRVDGVSILGPAHGEQACGEVGDGRMLEAAELFDDLHASLQAKILAGKRVLLTAGPTFEALDPVRGLTNSSSGKMGFALARACAEAGAEVTMVAGPVALVTPRGVRRVDVQSSLQMRDAVMQALPGQDVFIGVAAVADYRPQKTSSH
;
A
#
# COMPACT_ATOMS: atom_id res chain seq x y z
N LEU A 1 -8.30 18.99 1.11
CA LEU A 1 -8.59 18.15 2.32
C LEU A 1 -7.82 16.81 2.31
N VAL A 2 -6.82 16.63 1.44
CA VAL A 2 -5.91 15.47 1.41
C VAL A 2 -4.56 15.77 2.10
N ALA A 3 -4.32 17.02 2.48
CA ALA A 3 -3.01 17.50 2.95
C ALA A 3 -2.68 17.16 4.42
N ASP A 4 -3.64 16.77 5.25
CA ASP A 4 -3.45 16.59 6.71
C ASP A 4 -3.07 15.16 7.14
N ARG A 5 -2.85 14.23 6.20
CA ARG A 5 -2.47 12.84 6.51
C ARG A 5 -0.97 12.58 6.62
N LEU A 6 -0.14 13.59 6.36
CA LEU A 6 1.32 13.43 6.31
C LEU A 6 2.01 13.99 7.56
N ASP A 7 1.40 13.81 8.74
CA ASP A 7 1.98 14.29 9.99
C ASP A 7 3.09 13.35 10.52
N PHE A 8 4.25 13.96 10.70
CA PHE A 8 5.42 13.63 11.53
C PHE A 8 5.99 12.18 11.52
N ASN A 9 5.21 11.13 11.29
CA ASN A 9 5.71 9.76 11.27
C ASN A 9 6.21 9.29 9.89
N VAL A 10 5.79 9.95 8.80
CA VAL A 10 6.13 9.58 7.42
C VAL A 10 7.55 10.01 7.03
N MET A 11 8.13 10.99 7.75
CA MET A 11 9.36 11.66 7.30
C MET A 11 10.63 10.79 7.30
N ASN A 12 10.59 9.56 7.84
CA ASN A 12 11.77 8.68 7.88
C ASN A 12 11.48 7.20 7.58
N GLU A 13 10.28 6.86 7.12
CA GLU A 13 9.87 5.46 6.89
C GLU A 13 10.76 4.75 5.85
N PHE A 14 11.33 5.50 4.89
CA PHE A 14 12.21 4.99 3.85
C PHE A 14 13.65 5.52 3.96
N GLN A 15 14.04 6.07 5.12
CA GLN A 15 15.37 6.63 5.29
C GLN A 15 16.47 5.61 4.96
N GLY A 16 17.38 5.99 4.06
CA GLY A 16 18.46 5.14 3.60
C GLY A 16 18.05 3.98 2.68
N ARG A 17 16.78 3.86 2.33
CA ARG A 17 16.29 2.85 1.38
C ARG A 17 16.46 3.37 -0.05
N ARG A 18 17.00 2.53 -0.92
CA ARG A 18 17.06 2.78 -2.35
C ARG A 18 15.97 1.96 -3.06
N ILE A 19 15.14 2.64 -3.84
CA ILE A 19 13.99 2.05 -4.55
C ILE A 19 14.19 2.28 -6.04
N VAL A 20 14.04 1.24 -6.83
CA VAL A 20 13.97 1.35 -8.29
C VAL A 20 12.51 1.37 -8.69
N LEU A 21 12.09 2.42 -9.40
CA LEU A 21 10.72 2.57 -9.89
C LEU A 21 10.69 2.45 -11.41
N GLY A 22 10.08 1.38 -11.91
CA GLY A 22 9.76 1.21 -13.32
C GLY A 22 8.42 1.86 -13.67
N VAL A 23 8.39 2.67 -14.72
CA VAL A 23 7.16 3.33 -15.19
C VAL A 23 6.87 2.88 -16.62
N THR A 24 5.78 2.11 -16.80
CA THR A 24 5.32 1.66 -18.11
C THR A 24 4.23 2.57 -18.69
N GLY A 25 3.75 2.29 -19.89
CA GLY A 25 2.74 3.09 -20.58
C GLY A 25 1.36 3.02 -19.89
N GLY A 26 0.64 4.13 -19.94
CA GLY A 26 -0.72 4.22 -19.43
C GLY A 26 -0.98 5.53 -18.70
N VAL A 27 -2.25 5.97 -18.72
CA VAL A 27 -2.65 7.24 -18.10
C VAL A 27 -2.29 7.30 -16.62
N ALA A 28 -2.29 6.16 -15.91
CA ALA A 28 -1.93 6.08 -14.49
C ALA A 28 -0.46 6.45 -14.17
N ALA A 29 0.40 6.69 -15.18
CA ALA A 29 1.79 7.11 -15.00
C ALA A 29 1.92 8.43 -14.19
N TYR A 30 0.91 9.32 -14.19
CA TYR A 30 0.94 10.52 -13.35
C TYR A 30 0.97 10.19 -11.85
N LYS A 31 0.33 9.09 -11.42
CA LYS A 31 0.35 8.63 -10.03
C LYS A 31 1.75 8.17 -9.60
N ALA A 32 2.57 7.67 -10.55
CA ALA A 32 3.97 7.34 -10.28
C ALA A 32 4.77 8.59 -9.89
N ALA A 33 4.50 9.76 -10.49
CA ALA A 33 5.13 11.01 -10.09
C ALA A 33 4.72 11.45 -8.67
N GLU A 34 3.44 11.25 -8.31
CA GLU A 34 2.97 11.50 -6.94
C GLU A 34 3.62 10.54 -5.93
N LEU A 35 3.73 9.25 -6.27
CA LEU A 35 4.40 8.26 -5.45
C LEU A 35 5.88 8.60 -5.23
N VAL A 36 6.60 9.00 -6.29
CA VAL A 36 8.00 9.46 -6.18
C VAL A 36 8.12 10.59 -5.16
N ARG A 37 7.22 11.59 -5.23
CA ARG A 37 7.24 12.70 -4.28
C ARG A 37 7.05 12.25 -2.84
N LEU A 38 6.16 11.27 -2.58
CA LEU A 38 5.95 10.70 -1.26
C LEU A 38 7.18 9.96 -0.77
N LEU A 39 7.78 9.10 -1.60
CA LEU A 39 8.97 8.31 -1.27
C LEU A 39 10.19 9.19 -0.98
N VAL A 40 10.44 10.21 -1.81
CA VAL A 40 11.55 11.16 -1.60
C VAL A 40 11.33 11.95 -0.30
N LYS A 41 10.11 12.42 -0.03
CA LYS A 41 9.77 13.10 1.23
C LYS A 41 9.98 12.20 2.45
N ALA A 42 9.77 10.88 2.31
CA ALA A 42 10.00 9.88 3.35
C ALA A 42 11.46 9.40 3.45
N GLY A 43 12.41 10.03 2.73
CA GLY A 43 13.83 9.78 2.81
C GLY A 43 14.37 8.69 1.88
N ALA A 44 13.57 8.18 0.94
CA ALA A 44 14.03 7.22 -0.05
C ALA A 44 14.93 7.86 -1.12
N ALA A 45 15.93 7.11 -1.58
CA ALA A 45 16.61 7.36 -2.84
C ALA A 45 15.87 6.62 -3.96
N VAL A 46 15.23 7.36 -4.89
CA VAL A 46 14.42 6.75 -5.95
C VAL A 46 15.13 6.86 -7.29
N ASP A 47 15.47 5.72 -7.90
CA ASP A 47 15.97 5.62 -9.27
C ASP A 47 14.80 5.26 -10.21
N VAL A 48 14.54 6.10 -11.21
CA VAL A 48 13.40 5.90 -12.12
C VAL A 48 13.86 5.32 -13.45
N VAL A 49 13.19 4.25 -13.87
CA VAL A 49 13.34 3.62 -15.19
C VAL A 49 12.04 3.82 -15.97
N LEU A 50 12.12 4.58 -17.04
CA LEU A 50 10.96 4.99 -17.83
C LEU A 50 11.00 4.28 -19.18
N THR A 51 10.01 3.44 -19.46
CA THR A 51 9.89 2.79 -20.78
C THR A 51 9.52 3.79 -21.87
N ALA A 52 9.77 3.44 -23.13
CA ALA A 52 9.37 4.28 -24.26
C ALA A 52 7.86 4.58 -24.27
N ALA A 53 7.04 3.59 -23.89
CA ALA A 53 5.60 3.77 -23.74
C ALA A 53 5.25 4.68 -22.53
N GLY A 54 5.95 4.56 -21.41
CA GLY A 54 5.77 5.44 -20.24
C GLY A 54 6.09 6.90 -20.54
N ALA A 55 7.11 7.13 -21.35
CA ALA A 55 7.54 8.48 -21.77
C ALA A 55 6.48 9.23 -22.62
N GLN A 56 5.51 8.53 -23.21
CA GLN A 56 4.38 9.16 -23.90
C GLN A 56 3.37 9.81 -22.94
N PHE A 57 3.35 9.40 -21.67
CA PHE A 57 2.40 9.89 -20.67
C PHE A 57 3.04 10.87 -19.68
N VAL A 58 4.29 10.61 -19.26
CA VAL A 58 5.03 11.48 -18.33
C VAL A 58 6.47 11.59 -18.79
N GLY A 59 6.94 12.82 -18.99
CA GLY A 59 8.31 13.08 -19.45
C GLY A 59 9.37 12.77 -18.38
N ALA A 60 10.57 12.36 -18.82
CA ALA A 60 11.71 12.11 -17.94
C ALA A 60 12.07 13.33 -17.06
N ALA A 61 11.89 14.55 -17.58
CA ALA A 61 12.16 15.78 -16.84
C ALA A 61 11.36 15.89 -15.54
N THR A 62 10.11 15.40 -15.51
CA THR A 62 9.27 15.37 -14.31
C THR A 62 9.90 14.53 -13.21
N PHE A 63 10.30 13.31 -13.53
CA PHE A 63 10.91 12.40 -12.56
C PHE A 63 12.31 12.89 -12.13
N GLN A 64 13.09 13.45 -13.05
CA GLN A 64 14.39 14.02 -12.73
C GLN A 64 14.27 15.21 -11.76
N ALA A 65 13.28 16.08 -11.97
CA ALA A 65 13.03 17.21 -11.06
C ALA A 65 12.58 16.75 -9.68
N LEU A 66 11.76 15.70 -9.58
CA LEU A 66 11.25 15.18 -8.31
C LEU A 66 12.30 14.42 -7.52
N THR A 67 13.18 13.65 -8.17
CA THR A 67 14.18 12.80 -7.51
C THR A 67 15.54 13.50 -7.32
N GLY A 68 15.83 14.53 -8.10
CA GLY A 68 17.17 15.09 -8.26
C GLY A 68 18.16 14.11 -8.93
N ARG A 69 17.66 13.00 -9.47
CA ARG A 69 18.45 11.89 -10.02
C ARG A 69 18.13 11.72 -11.49
N ARG A 70 19.06 11.12 -12.21
CA ARG A 70 18.89 10.77 -13.62
C ARG A 70 17.73 9.78 -13.81
N VAL A 71 16.99 9.93 -14.90
CA VAL A 71 15.97 8.97 -15.36
C VAL A 71 16.58 8.07 -16.43
N TRP A 72 16.38 6.78 -16.30
CA TRP A 72 16.93 5.75 -17.18
C TRP A 72 15.87 5.33 -18.21
N GLN A 73 16.24 5.26 -19.49
CA GLN A 73 15.28 4.97 -20.57
C GLN A 73 15.77 3.91 -21.55
N ALA A 74 17.07 3.78 -21.74
CA ALA A 74 17.66 2.87 -22.73
C ALA A 74 18.52 1.82 -22.07
N LEU A 75 18.48 0.59 -22.61
CA LEU A 75 19.37 -0.51 -22.20
C LEU A 75 20.83 -0.18 -22.51
N TRP A 76 21.07 0.45 -23.64
CA TRP A 76 22.37 0.89 -24.11
C TRP A 76 22.50 2.40 -23.92
N ASP A 77 22.99 2.80 -22.76
CA ASP A 77 23.26 4.20 -22.46
C ASP A 77 24.78 4.39 -22.41
N GLU A 78 25.31 5.09 -23.41
CA GLU A 78 26.76 5.36 -23.59
C GLU A 78 27.40 6.10 -22.40
N ARG A 79 26.59 6.65 -21.51
CA ARG A 79 27.05 7.39 -20.33
C ARG A 79 27.29 6.50 -19.10
N MET A 80 27.26 5.18 -19.27
CA MET A 80 27.61 4.21 -18.24
C MET A 80 29.03 3.72 -18.43
N ASP A 81 29.85 3.84 -17.41
CA ASP A 81 31.28 3.51 -17.45
C ASP A 81 31.56 2.03 -17.76
N ASN A 82 30.60 1.12 -17.48
CA ASN A 82 30.78 -0.33 -17.63
C ASN A 82 29.72 -1.02 -18.52
N GLY A 83 28.75 -0.27 -19.09
CA GLY A 83 27.68 -0.84 -19.92
C GLY A 83 26.71 -1.80 -19.20
N MET A 84 26.77 -1.92 -17.84
CA MET A 84 25.98 -2.86 -17.05
C MET A 84 24.93 -2.17 -16.17
N ALA A 85 24.24 -1.15 -16.71
CA ALA A 85 23.19 -0.40 -16.02
C ALA A 85 22.17 -1.31 -15.32
N HIS A 86 21.78 -2.40 -15.95
CA HIS A 86 20.80 -3.34 -15.44
C HIS A 86 21.26 -4.08 -14.18
N ILE A 87 22.56 -4.24 -13.95
CA ILE A 87 23.10 -4.84 -12.71
C ILE A 87 23.21 -3.78 -11.62
N ASP A 88 23.79 -2.63 -11.95
CA ASP A 88 24.10 -1.59 -10.94
C ASP A 88 22.84 -0.91 -10.39
N LEU A 89 21.77 -0.83 -11.20
CA LEU A 89 20.50 -0.26 -10.75
C LEU A 89 19.76 -1.13 -9.75
N THR A 90 19.86 -2.45 -9.83
CA THR A 90 19.16 -3.35 -8.89
C THR A 90 20.02 -3.74 -7.69
N ARG A 91 21.36 -3.77 -7.87
CA ARG A 91 22.27 -4.17 -6.79
C ARG A 91 22.14 -3.25 -5.57
N GLY A 92 21.79 -3.83 -4.42
CA GLY A 92 21.59 -3.10 -3.16
C GLY A 92 20.33 -2.22 -3.15
N ALA A 93 19.42 -2.35 -4.11
CA ALA A 93 18.11 -1.77 -4.01
C ALA A 93 17.27 -2.52 -2.96
N ALA A 94 16.48 -1.80 -2.17
CA ALA A 94 15.57 -2.43 -1.21
C ALA A 94 14.45 -3.18 -1.95
N THR A 95 14.04 -2.67 -3.12
CA THR A 95 13.01 -3.27 -3.96
C THR A 95 12.97 -2.62 -5.36
N LEU A 96 12.40 -3.36 -6.32
CA LEU A 96 12.00 -2.87 -7.63
C LEU A 96 10.46 -2.84 -7.68
N LEU A 97 9.88 -1.67 -7.89
CA LEU A 97 8.44 -1.49 -8.09
C LEU A 97 8.15 -1.08 -9.52
N VAL A 98 7.21 -1.73 -10.19
CA VAL A 98 6.69 -1.30 -11.50
C VAL A 98 5.30 -0.71 -11.33
N ALA A 99 5.18 0.60 -11.49
CA ALA A 99 3.92 1.33 -11.34
C ALA A 99 3.83 2.52 -12.34
N PRO A 100 2.88 2.50 -13.26
CA PRO A 100 1.94 1.44 -13.58
C PRO A 100 2.62 0.21 -14.23
N ALA A 101 1.99 -0.98 -14.09
CA ALA A 101 2.33 -2.18 -14.84
C ALA A 101 1.20 -2.51 -15.84
N THR A 102 1.46 -2.35 -17.14
CA THR A 102 0.49 -2.68 -18.19
C THR A 102 0.32 -4.18 -18.38
N ALA A 103 -0.77 -4.60 -19.04
CA ALA A 103 -0.97 -6.01 -19.40
C ALA A 103 0.18 -6.57 -20.25
N ASP A 104 0.72 -5.76 -21.20
CA ASP A 104 1.90 -6.11 -21.97
C ASP A 104 3.12 -6.36 -21.09
N PHE A 105 3.39 -5.44 -20.15
CA PHE A 105 4.53 -5.58 -19.25
C PHE A 105 4.39 -6.79 -18.32
N LEU A 106 3.19 -7.06 -17.79
CA LEU A 106 2.92 -8.28 -17.01
C LEU A 106 3.15 -9.54 -17.83
N ALA A 107 2.76 -9.55 -19.11
CA ALA A 107 3.03 -10.66 -20.02
C ALA A 107 4.54 -10.86 -20.26
N LYS A 108 5.29 -9.78 -20.51
CA LYS A 108 6.75 -9.82 -20.63
C LYS A 108 7.41 -10.45 -19.40
N LEU A 109 7.04 -10.00 -18.22
CA LEU A 109 7.56 -10.55 -16.96
C LEU A 109 7.24 -12.03 -16.80
N ALA A 110 5.98 -12.43 -17.02
CA ALA A 110 5.53 -13.83 -16.84
C ALA A 110 6.22 -14.80 -17.81
N HIS A 111 6.73 -14.30 -18.95
CA HIS A 111 7.42 -15.10 -19.95
C HIS A 111 8.94 -14.88 -20.00
N GLY A 112 9.49 -14.06 -19.09
CA GLY A 112 10.94 -13.84 -18.98
C GLY A 112 11.54 -13.04 -20.13
N PHE A 113 10.79 -12.13 -20.76
CA PHE A 113 11.32 -11.23 -21.79
C PHE A 113 12.26 -10.18 -21.17
N ALA A 114 13.35 -9.88 -21.87
CA ALA A 114 14.37 -8.90 -21.50
C ALA A 114 14.75 -8.04 -22.72
N ASP A 115 13.76 -7.46 -23.39
CA ASP A 115 13.89 -6.73 -24.64
C ASP A 115 14.04 -5.21 -24.45
N ASP A 116 13.83 -4.73 -23.23
CA ASP A 116 14.09 -3.35 -22.82
C ASP A 116 14.83 -3.28 -21.47
N LEU A 117 15.26 -2.08 -21.06
CA LEU A 117 15.99 -1.90 -19.81
C LEU A 117 15.18 -2.39 -18.59
N LEU A 118 13.89 -2.04 -18.51
CA LEU A 118 13.07 -2.37 -17.35
C LEU A 118 12.81 -3.87 -17.22
N SER A 119 12.48 -4.54 -18.31
CA SER A 119 12.29 -6.01 -18.34
C SER A 119 13.60 -6.75 -18.02
N THR A 120 14.74 -6.24 -18.52
CA THR A 120 16.07 -6.78 -18.19
C THR A 120 16.38 -6.61 -16.70
N LEU A 121 16.11 -5.44 -16.12
CA LEU A 121 16.25 -5.19 -14.68
C LEU A 121 15.40 -6.16 -13.84
N CYS A 122 14.15 -6.36 -14.24
CA CYS A 122 13.24 -7.29 -13.54
C CYS A 122 13.78 -8.73 -13.56
N LEU A 123 14.45 -9.16 -14.63
CA LEU A 123 15.01 -10.49 -14.72
C LEU A 123 16.35 -10.63 -13.97
N ALA A 124 17.18 -9.57 -13.96
CA ALA A 124 18.54 -9.56 -13.37
C ALA A 124 18.57 -9.19 -11.88
N ARG A 125 17.44 -8.79 -11.29
CA ARG A 125 17.36 -8.28 -9.91
C ARG A 125 17.77 -9.30 -8.85
N ASP A 126 18.32 -8.79 -7.74
CA ASP A 126 18.58 -9.50 -6.48
C ASP A 126 17.68 -9.02 -5.32
N CYS A 127 16.70 -8.18 -5.60
CA CYS A 127 15.75 -7.61 -4.65
C CYS A 127 14.30 -8.03 -4.96
N PRO A 128 13.36 -7.86 -4.01
CA PRO A 128 11.93 -8.10 -4.24
C PRO A 128 11.38 -7.29 -5.41
N LEU A 129 10.49 -7.91 -6.20
CA LEU A 129 9.75 -7.25 -7.28
C LEU A 129 8.28 -7.10 -6.90
N LEU A 130 7.78 -5.86 -7.01
CA LEU A 130 6.39 -5.53 -6.85
C LEU A 130 5.87 -4.94 -8.16
N VAL A 131 4.62 -5.22 -8.50
CA VAL A 131 3.97 -4.63 -9.68
C VAL A 131 2.59 -4.08 -9.32
N ALA A 132 2.27 -2.89 -9.83
CA ALA A 132 0.98 -2.24 -9.67
C ALA A 132 0.21 -2.25 -11.00
N PRO A 133 -0.68 -3.23 -11.25
CA PRO A 133 -1.43 -3.32 -12.49
C PRO A 133 -2.29 -2.08 -12.77
N ALA A 134 -2.31 -1.65 -14.05
CA ALA A 134 -3.11 -0.55 -14.53
C ALA A 134 -3.59 -0.82 -15.95
N MET A 135 -4.89 -1.07 -16.12
CA MET A 135 -5.52 -1.35 -17.41
C MET A 135 -7.04 -1.20 -17.29
N ASN A 136 -7.77 -1.26 -18.39
CA ASN A 136 -9.21 -1.31 -18.29
C ASN A 136 -9.71 -2.67 -17.77
N ARG A 137 -10.99 -2.73 -17.37
CA ARG A 137 -11.60 -3.92 -16.77
C ARG A 137 -11.50 -5.15 -17.66
N GLN A 138 -11.83 -5.02 -18.95
CA GLN A 138 -11.82 -6.16 -19.89
C GLN A 138 -10.41 -6.72 -20.07
N MET A 139 -9.39 -5.86 -20.09
CA MET A 139 -7.99 -6.32 -20.13
C MET A 139 -7.60 -7.03 -18.85
N TRP A 140 -8.04 -6.53 -17.68
CA TRP A 140 -7.78 -7.18 -16.40
C TRP A 140 -8.46 -8.53 -16.28
N GLU A 141 -9.75 -8.61 -16.60
CA GLU A 141 -10.56 -9.84 -16.57
C GLU A 141 -10.18 -10.85 -17.65
N ASN A 142 -9.38 -10.45 -18.64
CA ASN A 142 -8.99 -11.33 -19.74
C ASN A 142 -8.23 -12.56 -19.21
N PRO A 143 -8.59 -13.80 -19.63
CA PRO A 143 -7.93 -15.00 -19.16
C PRO A 143 -6.42 -15.03 -19.37
N ALA A 144 -5.90 -14.38 -20.42
CA ALA A 144 -4.46 -14.27 -20.65
C ALA A 144 -3.78 -13.43 -19.55
N THR A 145 -4.37 -12.28 -19.21
CA THR A 145 -3.86 -11.41 -18.14
C THR A 145 -3.91 -12.14 -16.79
N GLN A 146 -5.02 -12.83 -16.48
CA GLN A 146 -5.17 -13.56 -15.23
C GLN A 146 -4.17 -14.73 -15.11
N ARG A 147 -3.87 -15.45 -16.20
CA ARG A 147 -2.82 -16.48 -16.21
C ARG A 147 -1.44 -15.87 -15.93
N ASN A 148 -1.11 -14.75 -16.57
CA ASN A 148 0.16 -14.07 -16.34
C ASN A 148 0.30 -13.59 -14.90
N VAL A 149 -0.75 -13.01 -14.32
CA VAL A 149 -0.78 -12.59 -12.91
C VAL A 149 -0.62 -13.77 -11.96
N ALA A 150 -1.30 -14.90 -12.25
CA ALA A 150 -1.16 -16.12 -11.45
C ALA A 150 0.28 -16.66 -11.51
N GLN A 151 0.89 -16.69 -12.71
CA GLN A 151 2.30 -17.10 -12.87
C GLN A 151 3.23 -16.19 -12.08
N LEU A 152 3.08 -14.86 -12.19
CA LEU A 152 3.92 -13.91 -11.46
C LEU A 152 3.84 -14.09 -9.94
N ARG A 153 2.65 -14.43 -9.40
CA ARG A 153 2.52 -14.76 -7.97
C ARG A 153 3.30 -16.02 -7.60
N VAL A 154 3.25 -17.06 -8.45
CA VAL A 154 4.05 -18.29 -8.26
C VAL A 154 5.55 -17.98 -8.30
N ASP A 155 5.97 -17.07 -9.16
CA ASP A 155 7.36 -16.61 -9.29
C ASP A 155 7.80 -15.65 -8.15
N GLY A 156 6.93 -15.42 -7.15
CA GLY A 156 7.23 -14.60 -5.99
C GLY A 156 7.12 -13.08 -6.23
N VAL A 157 6.47 -12.66 -7.31
CA VAL A 157 6.19 -11.23 -7.57
C VAL A 157 4.98 -10.79 -6.78
N SER A 158 5.11 -9.70 -6.03
CA SER A 158 4.00 -9.11 -5.28
C SER A 158 3.12 -8.25 -6.19
N ILE A 159 1.83 -8.54 -6.23
CA ILE A 159 0.85 -7.80 -7.03
C ILE A 159 0.11 -6.81 -6.12
N LEU A 160 0.30 -5.50 -6.35
CA LEU A 160 -0.32 -4.43 -5.59
C LEU A 160 -1.59 -3.93 -6.30
N GLY A 161 -2.74 -4.33 -5.82
CA GLY A 161 -4.02 -4.07 -6.47
C GLY A 161 -4.37 -5.10 -7.55
N PRO A 162 -5.11 -4.71 -8.62
CA PRO A 162 -5.64 -3.37 -8.86
C PRO A 162 -6.78 -2.99 -7.92
N ALA A 163 -7.15 -1.71 -7.91
CA ALA A 163 -8.34 -1.22 -7.23
C ALA A 163 -9.60 -1.36 -8.11
N HIS A 164 -10.73 -1.47 -7.43
CA HIS A 164 -12.06 -1.31 -8.05
C HIS A 164 -12.43 0.16 -8.14
N GLY A 165 -13.02 0.61 -9.25
CA GLY A 165 -13.52 1.97 -9.39
C GLY A 165 -13.68 2.42 -10.82
N GLU A 166 -14.00 3.72 -10.98
CA GLU A 166 -14.12 4.36 -12.29
C GLU A 166 -12.75 4.49 -12.95
N GLN A 167 -12.69 4.14 -14.22
CA GLN A 167 -11.50 4.15 -15.06
C GLN A 167 -11.53 5.36 -16.02
N ALA A 168 -10.41 5.69 -16.64
CA ALA A 168 -10.30 6.83 -17.54
C ALA A 168 -11.19 6.74 -18.79
N CYS A 169 -11.65 5.54 -19.15
CA CYS A 169 -12.61 5.29 -20.23
C CYS A 169 -14.07 5.43 -19.79
N GLY A 170 -14.36 5.76 -18.51
CA GLY A 170 -15.71 5.87 -17.96
C GLY A 170 -16.31 4.54 -17.51
N GLU A 171 -15.60 3.42 -17.63
CA GLU A 171 -16.05 2.13 -17.11
C GLU A 171 -15.76 1.99 -15.62
N VAL A 172 -16.58 1.21 -14.92
CA VAL A 172 -16.42 0.87 -13.51
C VAL A 172 -16.06 -0.60 -13.39
N GLY A 173 -15.01 -0.90 -12.62
CA GLY A 173 -14.56 -2.28 -12.38
C GLY A 173 -13.12 -2.36 -11.87
N ASP A 174 -12.60 -3.57 -11.81
CA ASP A 174 -11.21 -3.82 -11.44
C ASP A 174 -10.27 -3.48 -12.60
N GLY A 175 -9.06 -3.02 -12.27
CA GLY A 175 -8.04 -2.65 -13.27
C GLY A 175 -7.41 -1.28 -13.02
N ARG A 176 -8.02 -0.45 -12.16
CA ARG A 176 -7.49 0.85 -11.76
C ARG A 176 -6.25 0.67 -10.87
N MET A 177 -5.16 1.36 -11.20
CA MET A 177 -3.98 1.39 -10.32
C MET A 177 -4.35 1.99 -8.97
N LEU A 178 -3.83 1.42 -7.90
CA LEU A 178 -3.91 1.98 -6.55
C LEU A 178 -3.49 3.46 -6.55
N GLU A 179 -3.98 4.23 -5.58
CA GLU A 179 -3.53 5.61 -5.38
C GLU A 179 -2.08 5.64 -4.86
N ALA A 180 -1.38 6.75 -5.09
CA ALA A 180 0.00 6.89 -4.68
C ALA A 180 0.23 6.65 -3.18
N ALA A 181 -0.71 7.09 -2.34
CA ALA A 181 -0.65 6.86 -0.89
C ALA A 181 -0.83 5.39 -0.52
N GLU A 182 -1.72 4.67 -1.22
CA GLU A 182 -1.93 3.24 -1.01
C GLU A 182 -0.70 2.41 -1.43
N LEU A 183 -0.10 2.75 -2.58
CA LEU A 183 1.15 2.13 -3.05
C LEU A 183 2.31 2.42 -2.08
N PHE A 184 2.37 3.61 -1.50
CA PHE A 184 3.35 3.97 -0.49
C PHE A 184 3.21 3.08 0.76
N ASP A 185 2.00 2.93 1.28
CA ASP A 185 1.71 2.08 2.45
C ASP A 185 2.02 0.60 2.16
N ASP A 186 1.58 0.07 1.01
CA ASP A 186 1.85 -1.32 0.62
C ASP A 186 3.34 -1.58 0.41
N LEU A 187 4.06 -0.62 -0.19
CA LEU A 187 5.50 -0.70 -0.39
C LEU A 187 6.24 -0.70 0.96
N HIS A 188 5.86 0.20 1.88
CA HIS A 188 6.39 0.23 3.25
C HIS A 188 6.16 -1.10 3.95
N ALA A 189 4.92 -1.60 3.92
CA ALA A 189 4.57 -2.89 4.50
C ALA A 189 5.40 -4.05 3.92
N SER A 190 5.66 -4.05 2.62
CA SER A 190 6.43 -5.11 1.95
C SER A 190 7.88 -5.21 2.43
N LEU A 191 8.46 -4.10 2.90
CA LEU A 191 9.83 -4.01 3.39
C LEU A 191 9.98 -4.31 4.88
N GLN A 192 8.86 -4.50 5.60
CA GLN A 192 8.89 -4.87 7.01
C GLN A 192 9.14 -6.37 7.22
N ALA A 193 9.88 -6.72 8.26
CA ALA A 193 10.07 -8.11 8.65
C ALA A 193 8.74 -8.73 9.08
N LYS A 194 8.38 -9.88 8.51
CA LYS A 194 7.10 -10.56 8.75
C LYS A 194 7.13 -11.43 10.03
N ILE A 195 7.55 -10.83 11.15
CA ILE A 195 7.73 -11.53 12.44
C ILE A 195 6.41 -12.07 13.04
N LEU A 196 5.27 -11.57 12.58
CA LEU A 196 3.93 -12.02 12.98
C LEU A 196 3.23 -12.82 11.88
N ALA A 197 3.96 -13.32 10.88
CA ALA A 197 3.38 -14.13 9.81
C ALA A 197 2.64 -15.35 10.38
N GLY A 198 1.40 -15.58 9.94
CA GLY A 198 0.54 -16.67 10.39
C GLY A 198 -0.08 -16.45 11.78
N LYS A 199 0.15 -15.32 12.43
CA LYS A 199 -0.49 -14.97 13.71
C LYS A 199 -1.78 -14.17 13.47
N ARG A 200 -2.79 -14.46 14.30
CA ARG A 200 -4.06 -13.71 14.34
C ARG A 200 -4.06 -12.80 15.55
N VAL A 201 -4.22 -11.50 15.31
CA VAL A 201 -4.20 -10.46 16.33
C VAL A 201 -5.56 -9.79 16.41
N LEU A 202 -6.16 -9.83 17.59
CA LEU A 202 -7.36 -9.07 17.93
C LEU A 202 -6.96 -7.88 18.79
N LEU A 203 -7.44 -6.69 18.46
CA LEU A 203 -7.20 -5.53 19.30
C LEU A 203 -8.43 -4.62 19.42
N THR A 204 -8.48 -3.83 20.50
CA THR A 204 -9.50 -2.79 20.70
C THR A 204 -8.88 -1.41 20.49
N ALA A 205 -9.65 -0.45 19.94
CA ALA A 205 -9.18 0.91 19.70
C ALA A 205 -10.27 1.95 19.90
N GLY A 206 -9.86 3.19 20.15
CA GLY A 206 -10.77 4.33 20.31
C GLY A 206 -11.51 4.36 21.66
N PRO A 207 -12.38 5.35 21.87
CA PRO A 207 -13.23 5.45 23.03
C PRO A 207 -14.49 4.59 22.89
N THR A 208 -15.20 4.33 23.99
CA THR A 208 -16.63 3.97 23.94
C THR A 208 -17.50 5.20 24.18
N PHE A 209 -18.75 5.12 23.74
CA PHE A 209 -19.76 6.14 23.94
C PHE A 209 -20.99 5.49 24.61
N GLU A 210 -21.29 5.91 25.83
CA GLU A 210 -22.41 5.42 26.61
C GLU A 210 -23.55 6.44 26.55
N ALA A 211 -24.59 6.13 25.80
CA ALA A 211 -25.71 7.05 25.62
C ALA A 211 -26.48 7.28 26.93
N LEU A 212 -26.70 8.53 27.29
CA LEU A 212 -27.61 8.97 28.37
C LEU A 212 -29.03 9.13 27.81
N ASP A 213 -29.13 9.73 26.65
CA ASP A 213 -30.34 9.95 25.88
C ASP A 213 -30.00 9.96 24.35
N PRO A 214 -30.94 10.21 23.44
CA PRO A 214 -30.64 10.24 21.99
C PRO A 214 -29.61 11.28 21.56
N VAL A 215 -29.30 12.28 22.41
CA VAL A 215 -28.41 13.41 22.07
C VAL A 215 -27.12 13.40 22.88
N ARG A 216 -27.17 12.98 24.15
CA ARG A 216 -26.05 13.08 25.10
C ARG A 216 -25.51 11.72 25.50
N GLY A 217 -24.20 11.65 25.78
CA GLY A 217 -23.56 10.44 26.28
C GLY A 217 -22.26 10.72 27.04
N LEU A 218 -21.74 9.68 27.66
CA LEU A 218 -20.44 9.66 28.34
C LEU A 218 -19.41 9.02 27.37
N THR A 219 -18.28 9.65 27.24
CA THR A 219 -17.18 9.13 26.40
C THR A 219 -15.82 9.61 26.91
N ASN A 220 -14.78 8.98 26.51
CA ASN A 220 -13.39 9.40 26.75
C ASN A 220 -12.86 10.27 25.61
N SER A 221 -11.92 11.17 25.89
CA SER A 221 -11.27 12.03 24.91
C SER A 221 -10.22 11.28 24.07
N SER A 222 -10.31 9.96 23.95
CA SER A 222 -9.37 9.17 23.17
C SER A 222 -9.55 9.41 21.67
N SER A 223 -8.46 9.71 20.97
CA SER A 223 -8.47 9.84 19.51
C SER A 223 -8.39 8.50 18.75
N GLY A 224 -8.10 7.39 19.44
CA GLY A 224 -7.87 6.07 18.85
C GLY A 224 -6.54 5.89 18.13
N LYS A 225 -5.73 6.95 17.98
CA LYS A 225 -4.48 6.94 17.18
C LYS A 225 -3.52 5.80 17.56
N MET A 226 -3.34 5.52 18.87
CA MET A 226 -2.45 4.45 19.32
C MET A 226 -2.93 3.07 18.86
N GLY A 227 -4.22 2.74 19.03
CA GLY A 227 -4.77 1.46 18.58
C GLY A 227 -4.69 1.27 17.06
N PHE A 228 -4.96 2.32 16.30
CA PHE A 228 -4.82 2.29 14.84
C PHE A 228 -3.37 2.12 14.40
N ALA A 229 -2.41 2.76 15.07
CA ALA A 229 -0.98 2.60 14.79
C ALA A 229 -0.50 1.18 15.12
N LEU A 230 -0.94 0.59 16.22
CA LEU A 230 -0.65 -0.80 16.58
C LEU A 230 -1.26 -1.78 15.59
N ALA A 231 -2.52 -1.56 15.17
CA ALA A 231 -3.16 -2.38 14.14
C ALA A 231 -2.37 -2.37 12.82
N ARG A 232 -1.93 -1.17 12.38
CA ARG A 232 -1.06 -1.01 11.22
C ARG A 232 0.24 -1.78 11.39
N ALA A 233 0.95 -1.59 12.50
CA ALA A 233 2.23 -2.24 12.75
C ALA A 233 2.11 -3.78 12.79
N CYS A 234 1.04 -4.31 13.39
CA CYS A 234 0.78 -5.76 13.40
C CYS A 234 0.52 -6.29 11.97
N ALA A 235 -0.28 -5.60 11.16
CA ALA A 235 -0.55 -5.97 9.78
C ALA A 235 0.72 -5.90 8.91
N GLU A 236 1.53 -4.86 9.05
CA GLU A 236 2.83 -4.71 8.39
C GLU A 236 3.82 -5.81 8.78
N ALA A 237 3.77 -6.26 10.04
CA ALA A 237 4.55 -7.42 10.54
C ALA A 237 3.99 -8.78 10.07
N GLY A 238 2.92 -8.81 9.27
CA GLY A 238 2.38 -10.01 8.63
C GLY A 238 1.27 -10.72 9.40
N ALA A 239 0.70 -10.11 10.46
CA ALA A 239 -0.43 -10.67 11.17
C ALA A 239 -1.75 -10.50 10.39
N GLU A 240 -2.67 -11.44 10.60
CA GLU A 240 -4.09 -11.26 10.31
C GLU A 240 -4.73 -10.46 11.46
N VAL A 241 -5.12 -9.19 11.17
CA VAL A 241 -5.52 -8.26 12.23
C VAL A 241 -7.02 -8.00 12.19
N THR A 242 -7.69 -8.23 13.35
CA THR A 242 -9.06 -7.77 13.60
C THR A 242 -9.03 -6.68 14.66
N MET A 243 -9.61 -5.51 14.35
CA MET A 243 -9.70 -4.36 15.26
C MET A 243 -11.14 -4.04 15.58
N VAL A 244 -11.51 -4.11 16.88
CA VAL A 244 -12.79 -3.63 17.37
C VAL A 244 -12.62 -2.16 17.78
N ALA A 245 -13.27 -1.25 17.04
CA ALA A 245 -13.07 0.18 17.18
C ALA A 245 -14.33 0.88 17.70
N GLY A 246 -14.18 1.67 18.75
CA GLY A 246 -15.17 2.66 19.16
C GLY A 246 -15.23 3.86 18.19
N PRO A 247 -16.13 4.84 18.44
CA PRO A 247 -16.38 5.95 17.50
C PRO A 247 -15.15 6.83 17.29
N VAL A 248 -14.51 6.70 16.12
CA VAL A 248 -13.39 7.55 15.68
C VAL A 248 -13.46 7.77 14.18
N ALA A 249 -13.02 8.94 13.73
CA ALA A 249 -12.97 9.30 12.31
C ALA A 249 -11.69 8.83 11.60
N LEU A 250 -10.88 7.96 12.22
CA LEU A 250 -9.65 7.46 11.62
C LEU A 250 -9.94 6.45 10.50
N VAL A 251 -9.14 6.52 9.46
CA VAL A 251 -9.19 5.55 8.36
C VAL A 251 -8.60 4.23 8.81
N THR A 252 -9.26 3.15 8.43
CA THR A 252 -8.79 1.79 8.72
C THR A 252 -7.45 1.54 8.02
N PRO A 253 -6.42 1.07 8.75
CA PRO A 253 -5.16 0.69 8.11
C PRO A 253 -5.36 -0.45 7.10
N ARG A 254 -4.53 -0.48 6.07
CA ARG A 254 -4.58 -1.54 5.06
C ARG A 254 -4.30 -2.90 5.69
N GLY A 255 -5.01 -3.93 5.22
CA GLY A 255 -4.88 -5.30 5.77
C GLY A 255 -5.52 -5.51 7.15
N VAL A 256 -6.22 -4.51 7.71
CA VAL A 256 -6.90 -4.62 9.00
C VAL A 256 -8.41 -4.79 8.79
N ARG A 257 -8.99 -5.83 9.37
CA ARG A 257 -10.44 -6.01 9.46
C ARG A 257 -10.96 -5.18 10.63
N ARG A 258 -11.79 -4.16 10.34
CA ARG A 258 -12.40 -3.31 11.37
C ARG A 258 -13.83 -3.75 11.68
N VAL A 259 -14.16 -3.76 12.96
CA VAL A 259 -15.50 -3.95 13.51
C VAL A 259 -15.85 -2.71 14.32
N ASP A 260 -16.79 -1.91 13.82
CA ASP A 260 -17.24 -0.70 14.51
C ASP A 260 -18.26 -1.03 15.60
N VAL A 261 -18.05 -0.42 16.76
CA VAL A 261 -18.93 -0.51 17.93
C VAL A 261 -19.10 0.86 18.55
N GLN A 262 -20.12 1.03 19.39
CA GLN A 262 -20.39 2.30 20.07
C GLN A 262 -20.16 2.21 21.57
N SER A 263 -20.80 1.26 22.22
CA SER A 263 -20.77 1.15 23.70
C SER A 263 -19.77 0.11 24.21
N SER A 264 -19.45 0.17 25.50
CA SER A 264 -18.60 -0.81 26.19
C SER A 264 -19.16 -2.23 26.09
N LEU A 265 -20.46 -2.39 26.14
CA LEU A 265 -21.11 -3.69 26.00
C LEU A 265 -20.93 -4.24 24.58
N GLN A 266 -21.18 -3.42 23.55
CA GLN A 266 -20.98 -3.81 22.17
C GLN A 266 -19.51 -4.18 21.90
N MET A 267 -18.56 -3.42 22.48
CA MET A 267 -17.13 -3.72 22.37
C MET A 267 -16.80 -5.06 23.01
N ARG A 268 -17.29 -5.31 24.24
CA ARG A 268 -17.11 -6.59 24.90
C ARG A 268 -17.66 -7.75 24.07
N ASP A 269 -18.89 -7.62 23.58
CA ASP A 269 -19.57 -8.68 22.85
C ASP A 269 -18.87 -8.98 21.52
N ALA A 270 -18.45 -7.94 20.79
CA ALA A 270 -17.66 -8.07 19.57
C ALA A 270 -16.28 -8.73 19.81
N VAL A 271 -15.60 -8.34 20.90
CA VAL A 271 -14.34 -8.96 21.32
C VAL A 271 -14.55 -10.43 21.65
N MET A 272 -15.56 -10.77 22.48
CA MET A 272 -15.83 -12.16 22.88
C MET A 272 -16.20 -13.04 21.68
N GLN A 273 -16.91 -12.48 20.69
CA GLN A 273 -17.23 -13.19 19.45
C GLN A 273 -16.00 -13.43 18.58
N ALA A 274 -15.07 -12.47 18.51
CA ALA A 274 -13.87 -12.55 17.67
C ALA A 274 -12.70 -13.29 18.35
N LEU A 275 -12.71 -13.43 19.68
CA LEU A 275 -11.59 -13.96 20.48
C LEU A 275 -11.23 -15.43 20.18
N PRO A 276 -12.17 -16.34 19.90
CA PRO A 276 -11.82 -17.72 19.61
C PRO A 276 -10.86 -17.85 18.44
N GLY A 277 -9.74 -18.51 18.67
CA GLY A 277 -8.73 -18.74 17.65
C GLY A 277 -7.77 -17.58 17.41
N GLN A 278 -7.78 -16.51 18.22
CA GLN A 278 -6.76 -15.49 18.16
C GLN A 278 -5.49 -15.93 18.89
N ASP A 279 -4.33 -15.53 18.37
CA ASP A 279 -3.02 -15.81 19.01
C ASP A 279 -2.65 -14.70 20.02
N VAL A 280 -3.06 -13.46 19.74
CA VAL A 280 -2.74 -12.29 20.56
C VAL A 280 -3.96 -11.40 20.71
N PHE A 281 -4.19 -10.91 21.95
CA PHE A 281 -5.16 -9.85 22.23
C PHE A 281 -4.48 -8.61 22.80
N ILE A 282 -4.80 -7.42 22.26
CA ILE A 282 -4.23 -6.13 22.71
C ILE A 282 -5.36 -5.18 23.08
N GLY A 283 -5.52 -4.91 24.37
CA GLY A 283 -6.50 -3.96 24.89
C GLY A 283 -5.95 -2.53 24.88
N VAL A 284 -6.41 -1.68 23.95
CA VAL A 284 -5.95 -0.27 23.79
C VAL A 284 -7.11 0.73 23.84
N ALA A 285 -8.35 0.24 23.75
CA ALA A 285 -9.51 1.12 23.80
C ALA A 285 -9.62 1.85 25.14
N ALA A 286 -10.06 3.09 25.10
CA ALA A 286 -10.46 3.87 26.29
C ALA A 286 -11.94 3.61 26.57
N VAL A 287 -12.21 2.53 27.30
CA VAL A 287 -13.56 2.11 27.68
C VAL A 287 -14.06 3.01 28.79
N ALA A 288 -15.33 3.45 28.73
CA ALA A 288 -15.95 4.22 29.80
C ALA A 288 -16.16 3.36 31.04
N ASP A 289 -15.77 3.88 32.22
CA ASP A 289 -15.93 3.20 33.54
C ASP A 289 -17.38 3.20 34.04
N TYR A 290 -18.16 4.15 33.54
CA TYR A 290 -19.57 4.37 33.99
C TYR A 290 -20.49 4.34 32.77
N ARG A 291 -21.69 3.81 32.99
CA ARG A 291 -22.79 3.86 32.03
C ARG A 291 -24.12 4.05 32.79
N PRO A 292 -25.14 4.66 32.17
CA PRO A 292 -26.46 4.74 32.77
C PRO A 292 -27.08 3.34 32.88
N GLN A 293 -27.79 3.11 33.97
CA GLN A 293 -28.55 1.87 34.15
C GLN A 293 -29.71 1.76 33.14
N LYS A 294 -30.30 2.91 32.80
CA LYS A 294 -31.32 3.04 31.75
C LYS A 294 -31.05 4.30 30.95
N THR A 295 -31.12 4.18 29.62
CA THR A 295 -31.09 5.32 28.70
C THR A 295 -32.46 5.99 28.67
N SER A 296 -32.51 7.33 28.68
CA SER A 296 -33.74 8.08 28.50
C SER A 296 -34.14 8.05 27.02
N SER A 297 -35.45 8.04 26.75
CA SER A 297 -35.99 8.17 25.40
C SER A 297 -36.23 9.63 24.99
N HIS A 298 -36.01 10.58 25.91
CA HIS A 298 -36.22 12.00 25.72
C HIS A 298 -35.03 12.81 26.18
#